data_2e7ba10196dc28eb8f40ccaf900d5af1
#
_entry.id   2e7ba10196dc28eb8f40ccaf900d5af1
#
_cell.length_a   1.000
_cell.length_b   1.000
_cell.length_c   1.000
_cell.angle_alpha   90.00
_cell.angle_beta   90.00
_cell.angle_gamma   90.00
#
_symmetry.space_group_name_H-M   'P 1'
#
loop_
_entity.id
_entity.type
_entity.pdbx_description
1 polymer ?
#
loop_
_entity_poly.entity_id
_entity_poly.type
_entity_poly.pdbx_seq_one_letter_code
_entity_poly.pdbx_strand_id
1 'polypeptide(L)'
;MGMFETMAKWIVSVSHHEEETSALVIDPQGVVDPATLPNLDGIDSAKGLKNSHGKIKTWRKLLRLFHDDQRDFVERFRYHQKQQMMKDMMRLAHTLKGVSGTIGAYQLSDAARLLEEACGEKMGQDAIEQRLLGVQLLLRPVVMVLHQFLQDDSTVGQEVVEFDHELFSDQLNELYLLLLEDNTDAVDSVDNLLLLVGGSGSIGEALNQIEKCTSRFDFEGGLVLLEQLAREMDIPLNTVPE
;
A
#
# COMPACT_ATOMS: atom_id res chain seq x y z
N MET A 1 39.98 31.97 -44.60
CA MET A 1 40.50 31.23 -43.47
C MET A 1 39.90 31.91 -42.25
N GLY A 2 38.98 31.48 -41.52
CA GLY A 2 38.29 30.21 -41.38
C GLY A 2 37.13 30.54 -40.45
N MET A 3 35.93 30.61 -41.00
CA MET A 3 34.72 31.03 -40.27
C MET A 3 33.78 29.81 -40.02
N PHE A 4 34.37 28.62 -40.07
CA PHE A 4 33.64 27.33 -39.94
C PHE A 4 34.08 26.45 -38.76
N GLU A 5 35.00 26.89 -37.92
CA GLU A 5 35.45 26.05 -36.78
C GLU A 5 34.74 26.30 -35.45
N THR A 6 33.79 27.25 -35.37
CA THR A 6 33.13 27.62 -34.13
C THR A 6 31.70 27.02 -33.98
N MET A 7 31.18 26.33 -34.97
CA MET A 7 29.86 25.72 -34.91
C MET A 7 29.84 24.22 -34.57
N ALA A 8 30.99 23.56 -34.51
CA ALA A 8 31.10 22.13 -34.18
C ALA A 8 31.18 21.81 -32.69
N LYS A 9 31.08 22.81 -31.80
CA LYS A 9 31.23 22.64 -30.35
C LYS A 9 29.91 22.69 -29.57
N TRP A 10 28.77 22.80 -30.24
CA TRP A 10 27.45 22.91 -29.62
C TRP A 10 26.49 21.76 -29.94
N ILE A 11 26.95 20.71 -30.62
CA ILE A 11 26.16 19.56 -31.02
C ILE A 11 26.72 18.25 -30.42
N VAL A 12 27.19 18.28 -29.18
CA VAL A 12 27.41 17.07 -28.40
C VAL A 12 27.08 17.36 -26.95
N SER A 13 25.85 17.29 -26.61
CA SER A 13 25.35 16.95 -25.26
C SER A 13 23.81 16.94 -25.25
N VAL A 14 23.21 16.23 -26.19
CA VAL A 14 21.93 15.58 -25.87
C VAL A 14 22.31 14.24 -25.27
N SER A 15 22.65 14.26 -23.99
CA SER A 15 22.66 13.07 -23.18
C SER A 15 21.24 12.52 -23.21
N HIS A 16 21.07 11.34 -23.80
CA HIS A 16 19.96 10.48 -23.51
C HIS A 16 19.90 10.34 -21.98
N HIS A 17 18.92 10.98 -21.34
CA HIS A 17 18.38 10.48 -20.11
C HIS A 17 17.66 9.19 -20.52
N GLU A 18 18.39 8.10 -20.47
CA GLU A 18 17.81 6.81 -20.24
C GLU A 18 17.08 6.94 -18.90
N GLU A 19 15.75 6.94 -18.95
CA GLU A 19 14.91 6.67 -17.79
C GLU A 19 15.30 5.27 -17.31
N GLU A 20 16.27 5.20 -16.39
CA GLU A 20 16.51 4.02 -15.59
C GLU A 20 15.23 3.82 -14.77
N THR A 21 14.33 2.99 -15.27
CA THR A 21 13.33 2.32 -14.47
C THR A 21 14.08 1.54 -13.40
N SER A 22 14.19 2.14 -12.21
CA SER A 22 14.86 1.57 -11.05
C SER A 22 14.06 0.36 -10.59
N ALA A 23 14.35 -0.81 -11.16
CA ALA A 23 13.87 -2.08 -10.66
C ALA A 23 14.40 -2.26 -9.22
N LEU A 24 13.52 -2.51 -8.27
CA LEU A 24 13.88 -2.79 -6.88
C LEU A 24 14.79 -4.02 -6.83
N VAL A 25 16.05 -3.82 -6.48
CA VAL A 25 16.97 -4.94 -6.22
C VAL A 25 16.63 -5.51 -4.84
N ILE A 26 16.01 -6.68 -4.83
CA ILE A 26 15.69 -7.43 -3.60
C ILE A 26 16.79 -8.49 -3.44
N ASP A 27 17.52 -8.44 -2.32
CA ASP A 27 18.45 -9.50 -1.89
C ASP A 27 17.65 -10.81 -1.67
N PRO A 28 18.25 -12.01 -1.92
CA PRO A 28 17.62 -13.30 -1.61
C PRO A 28 17.14 -13.47 -0.15
N GLN A 29 17.58 -12.61 0.76
CA GLN A 29 17.14 -12.54 2.15
C GLN A 29 15.97 -11.56 2.38
N GLY A 30 15.41 -10.95 1.30
CA GLY A 30 14.29 -10.02 1.39
C GLY A 30 14.66 -8.61 1.90
N VAL A 31 15.96 -8.31 2.02
CA VAL A 31 16.44 -6.98 2.42
C VAL A 31 16.46 -6.07 1.20
N VAL A 32 15.68 -5.00 1.23
CA VAL A 32 15.63 -3.98 0.18
C VAL A 32 16.77 -2.99 0.43
N ASP A 33 17.62 -2.75 -0.58
CA ASP A 33 18.61 -1.69 -0.53
C ASP A 33 17.88 -0.34 -0.40
N PRO A 34 18.14 0.46 0.63
CA PRO A 34 17.52 1.77 0.80
C PRO A 34 17.73 2.71 -0.39
N ALA A 35 18.80 2.53 -1.19
CA ALA A 35 19.07 3.31 -2.38
C ALA A 35 18.12 3.00 -3.56
N THR A 36 17.42 1.86 -3.51
CA THR A 36 16.47 1.44 -4.55
C THR A 36 15.01 1.80 -4.22
N LEU A 37 14.76 2.40 -3.04
CA LEU A 37 13.41 2.80 -2.66
C LEU A 37 12.91 3.96 -3.53
N PRO A 38 11.62 3.98 -3.89
CA PRO A 38 11.05 5.06 -4.67
C PRO A 38 11.15 6.39 -3.91
N ASN A 39 11.53 7.45 -4.63
CA ASN A 39 11.50 8.80 -4.10
C ASN A 39 10.08 9.34 -4.24
N LEU A 40 9.32 9.32 -3.15
CA LEU A 40 7.93 9.77 -3.10
C LEU A 40 7.87 11.13 -2.39
N ASP A 41 7.47 12.18 -3.10
CA ASP A 41 7.40 13.51 -2.52
C ASP A 41 6.45 13.55 -1.31
N GLY A 42 6.95 14.07 -0.18
CA GLY A 42 6.24 14.11 1.09
C GLY A 42 6.23 12.81 1.91
N ILE A 43 6.91 11.73 1.42
CA ILE A 43 7.02 10.43 2.11
C ILE A 43 8.50 10.06 2.30
N ASP A 44 8.91 9.81 3.53
CA ASP A 44 10.20 9.19 3.86
C ASP A 44 10.09 7.68 3.67
N SER A 45 10.39 7.20 2.46
CA SER A 45 10.25 5.80 2.06
C SER A 45 11.06 4.85 2.96
N ALA A 46 12.25 5.26 3.39
CA ALA A 46 13.11 4.44 4.26
C ALA A 46 12.49 4.23 5.64
N LYS A 47 11.93 5.30 6.23
CA LYS A 47 11.25 5.20 7.52
C LYS A 47 9.90 4.50 7.40
N GLY A 48 9.14 4.75 6.33
CA GLY A 48 7.88 4.04 6.06
C GLY A 48 8.09 2.53 5.95
N LEU A 49 9.13 2.11 5.22
CA LEU A 49 9.53 0.70 5.15
C LEU A 49 9.94 0.15 6.52
N LYS A 50 10.71 0.91 7.30
CA LYS A 50 11.09 0.52 8.66
C LYS A 50 9.87 0.33 9.56
N ASN A 51 8.86 1.20 9.47
CA ASN A 51 7.59 1.07 10.22
C ASN A 51 6.82 -0.19 9.82
N SER A 52 7.06 -0.71 8.61
CA SER A 52 6.50 -1.97 8.10
C SER A 52 7.46 -3.17 8.33
N HIS A 53 8.35 -3.08 9.34
CA HIS A 53 9.32 -4.12 9.70
C HIS A 53 10.24 -4.54 8.53
N GLY A 54 10.53 -3.63 7.61
CA GLY A 54 11.35 -3.89 6.43
C GLY A 54 10.64 -4.66 5.31
N LYS A 55 9.36 -4.99 5.47
CA LYS A 55 8.57 -5.74 4.48
C LYS A 55 8.04 -4.80 3.40
N ILE A 56 8.70 -4.74 2.25
CA ILE A 56 8.34 -3.84 1.13
C ILE A 56 6.90 -4.08 0.63
N LYS A 57 6.44 -5.32 0.55
CA LYS A 57 5.08 -5.67 0.13
C LYS A 57 4.04 -5.08 1.08
N THR A 58 4.26 -5.20 2.38
CA THR A 58 3.39 -4.62 3.42
C THR A 58 3.36 -3.10 3.30
N TRP A 59 4.52 -2.46 3.14
CA TRP A 59 4.58 -1.00 2.97
C TRP A 59 3.82 -0.54 1.72
N ARG A 60 3.98 -1.22 0.57
CA ARG A 60 3.21 -0.93 -0.65
C ARG A 60 1.69 -1.10 -0.46
N LYS A 61 1.27 -2.16 0.25
CA LYS A 61 -0.15 -2.35 0.62
C LYS A 61 -0.66 -1.15 1.45
N LEU A 62 0.13 -0.70 2.44
CA LEU A 62 -0.21 0.47 3.26
C LEU A 62 -0.28 1.76 2.44
N LEU A 63 0.61 1.98 1.47
CA LEU A 63 0.55 3.13 0.56
C LEU A 63 -0.75 3.13 -0.26
N ARG A 64 -1.17 1.97 -0.77
CA ARG A 64 -2.43 1.82 -1.52
C ARG A 64 -3.63 2.10 -0.63
N LEU A 65 -3.71 1.49 0.53
CA LEU A 65 -4.79 1.73 1.50
C LEU A 65 -4.86 3.20 1.90
N PHE A 66 -3.71 3.83 2.13
CA PHE A 66 -3.66 5.27 2.43
C PHE A 66 -4.24 6.10 1.28
N HIS A 67 -3.81 5.85 0.04
CA HIS A 67 -4.31 6.55 -1.13
C HIS A 67 -5.83 6.43 -1.24
N ASP A 68 -6.37 5.22 -1.13
CA ASP A 68 -7.78 4.94 -1.33
C ASP A 68 -8.64 5.54 -0.23
N ASP A 69 -8.18 5.48 1.03
CA ASP A 69 -8.92 5.98 2.19
C ASP A 69 -8.80 7.49 2.40
N GLN A 70 -7.66 8.10 2.01
CA GLN A 70 -7.42 9.49 2.40
C GLN A 70 -7.60 10.51 1.25
N ARG A 71 -7.80 10.05 0.01
CA ARG A 71 -8.00 10.94 -1.16
C ARG A 71 -9.19 11.90 -1.00
N ASP A 72 -10.23 11.51 -0.26
CA ASP A 72 -11.46 12.27 0.00
C ASP A 72 -11.56 12.80 1.44
N PHE A 73 -10.44 12.79 2.18
CA PHE A 73 -10.39 13.21 3.58
C PHE A 73 -10.97 14.60 3.80
N VAL A 74 -10.60 15.58 2.97
CA VAL A 74 -11.03 17.00 3.12
C VAL A 74 -12.54 17.12 2.95
N GLU A 75 -13.13 16.40 1.99
CA GLU A 75 -14.56 16.37 1.73
C GLU A 75 -15.31 15.77 2.92
N ARG A 76 -14.85 14.64 3.43
CA ARG A 76 -15.41 13.98 4.62
C ARG A 76 -15.31 14.88 5.85
N PHE A 77 -14.16 15.51 6.05
CA PHE A 77 -13.96 16.41 7.19
C PHE A 77 -14.92 17.60 7.13
N ARG A 78 -15.05 18.27 5.97
CA ARG A 78 -15.98 19.38 5.76
C ARG A 78 -17.44 18.99 5.89
N TYR A 79 -17.78 17.77 5.51
CA TYR A 79 -19.13 17.23 5.76
C TYR A 79 -19.44 17.22 7.26
N HIS A 80 -18.55 16.62 8.07
CA HIS A 80 -18.74 16.57 9.53
C HIS A 80 -18.70 17.98 10.17
N GLN A 81 -17.86 18.87 9.64
CA GLN A 81 -17.80 20.27 10.11
C GLN A 81 -19.14 21.00 9.91
N LYS A 82 -19.79 20.85 8.74
CA LYS A 82 -21.11 21.42 8.47
C LYS A 82 -22.20 20.85 9.38
N GLN A 83 -22.07 19.60 9.78
CA GLN A 83 -22.99 18.93 10.69
C GLN A 83 -22.63 19.19 12.18
N GLN A 84 -21.58 19.97 12.46
CA GLN A 84 -21.07 20.24 13.80
C GLN A 84 -20.70 18.96 14.61
N MET A 85 -20.31 17.90 13.92
CA MET A 85 -19.96 16.60 14.48
C MET A 85 -18.49 16.59 14.95
N MET A 86 -18.19 17.33 16.01
CA MET A 86 -16.81 17.56 16.49
C MET A 86 -16.06 16.26 16.79
N LYS A 87 -16.73 15.24 17.36
CA LYS A 87 -16.09 13.95 17.67
C LYS A 87 -15.64 13.22 16.42
N ASP A 88 -16.42 13.27 15.35
CA ASP A 88 -16.08 12.61 14.08
C ASP A 88 -14.97 13.35 13.35
N MET A 89 -14.95 14.69 13.40
CA MET A 89 -13.84 15.51 12.90
C MET A 89 -12.53 15.16 13.60
N MET A 90 -12.55 15.06 14.93
CA MET A 90 -11.39 14.69 15.74
C MET A 90 -10.92 13.27 15.39
N ARG A 91 -11.85 12.30 15.23
CA ARG A 91 -11.54 10.92 14.86
C ARG A 91 -10.89 10.83 13.48
N LEU A 92 -11.42 11.57 12.48
CA LEU A 92 -10.82 11.64 11.15
C LEU A 92 -9.38 12.17 11.20
N ALA A 93 -9.15 13.27 11.93
CA ALA A 93 -7.82 13.84 12.08
C ALA A 93 -6.86 12.88 12.80
N HIS A 94 -7.34 12.18 13.85
CA HIS A 94 -6.59 11.14 14.57
C HIS A 94 -6.17 10.00 13.65
N THR A 95 -7.11 9.48 12.86
CA THR A 95 -6.82 8.42 11.89
C THR A 95 -5.79 8.87 10.86
N LEU A 96 -5.97 10.06 10.25
CA LEU A 96 -5.02 10.60 9.29
C LEU A 96 -3.62 10.74 9.88
N LYS A 97 -3.51 11.23 11.13
CA LYS A 97 -2.23 11.33 11.86
C LYS A 97 -1.52 9.96 11.93
N GLY A 98 -2.24 8.93 12.38
CA GLY A 98 -1.69 7.59 12.55
C GLY A 98 -1.22 6.98 11.23
N VAL A 99 -2.11 6.95 10.22
CA VAL A 99 -1.78 6.32 8.93
C VAL A 99 -0.69 7.08 8.16
N SER A 100 -0.64 8.41 8.26
CA SER A 100 0.42 9.22 7.67
C SER A 100 1.79 8.91 8.30
N GLY A 101 1.85 8.79 9.62
CA GLY A 101 3.06 8.40 10.34
C GLY A 101 3.54 7.01 9.93
N THR A 102 2.62 6.08 9.77
CA THR A 102 2.93 4.68 9.39
C THR A 102 3.59 4.59 8.01
N ILE A 103 3.09 5.31 7.02
CA ILE A 103 3.66 5.28 5.65
C ILE A 103 4.94 6.11 5.50
N GLY A 104 5.32 6.93 6.51
CA GLY A 104 6.47 7.82 6.47
C GLY A 104 6.16 9.28 6.08
N ALA A 105 4.89 9.67 5.98
CA ALA A 105 4.47 11.04 5.66
C ALA A 105 4.40 11.92 6.93
N TYR A 106 5.54 12.16 7.57
CA TYR A 106 5.60 12.77 8.91
C TYR A 106 5.10 14.22 8.95
N GLN A 107 5.38 15.03 7.92
CA GLN A 107 4.87 16.41 7.88
C GLN A 107 3.35 16.45 7.86
N LEU A 108 2.73 15.53 7.10
CA LEU A 108 1.28 15.37 7.07
C LEU A 108 0.75 14.86 8.41
N SER A 109 1.44 13.92 9.04
CA SER A 109 1.10 13.41 10.38
C SER A 109 1.10 14.54 11.42
N ASP A 110 2.10 15.43 11.40
CA ASP A 110 2.17 16.60 12.29
C ASP A 110 1.03 17.59 12.01
N ALA A 111 0.72 17.87 10.76
CA ALA A 111 -0.40 18.74 10.40
C ALA A 111 -1.75 18.15 10.86
N ALA A 112 -1.92 16.83 10.71
CA ALA A 112 -3.12 16.13 11.18
C ALA A 112 -3.22 16.15 12.72
N ARG A 113 -2.10 16.04 13.44
CA ARG A 113 -2.05 16.20 14.90
C ARG A 113 -2.54 17.59 15.33
N LEU A 114 -2.06 18.65 14.66
CA LEU A 114 -2.50 20.01 14.97
C LEU A 114 -4.00 20.22 14.68
N LEU A 115 -4.54 19.55 13.66
CA LEU A 115 -5.97 19.57 13.36
C LEU A 115 -6.78 18.80 14.42
N GLU A 116 -6.28 17.64 14.86
CA GLU A 116 -6.87 16.86 15.96
C GLU A 116 -6.94 17.67 17.25
N GLU A 117 -5.85 18.34 17.63
CA GLU A 117 -5.77 19.20 18.81
C GLU A 117 -6.78 20.36 18.72
N ALA A 118 -6.87 21.05 17.57
CA ALA A 118 -7.82 22.13 17.38
C ALA A 118 -9.28 21.66 17.55
N CYS A 119 -9.60 20.45 17.10
CA CYS A 119 -10.92 19.85 17.31
C CYS A 119 -11.15 19.46 18.77
N GLY A 120 -10.12 18.87 19.42
CA GLY A 120 -10.20 18.43 20.82
C GLY A 120 -10.37 19.60 21.80
N GLU A 121 -9.66 20.70 21.58
CA GLU A 121 -9.73 21.94 22.36
C GLU A 121 -10.93 22.80 22.00
N LYS A 122 -11.75 22.38 21.03
CA LYS A 122 -12.92 23.11 20.53
C LYS A 122 -12.59 24.55 20.12
N MET A 123 -11.45 24.70 19.41
CA MET A 123 -11.06 26.00 18.86
C MET A 123 -12.14 26.57 17.93
N GLY A 124 -12.12 27.88 17.70
CA GLY A 124 -13.06 28.54 16.76
C GLY A 124 -12.96 27.96 15.36
N GLN A 125 -14.06 28.09 14.59
CA GLN A 125 -14.15 27.54 13.23
C GLN A 125 -13.00 28.01 12.32
N ASP A 126 -12.59 29.28 12.43
CA ASP A 126 -11.49 29.83 11.62
C ASP A 126 -10.15 29.13 11.92
N ALA A 127 -9.88 28.81 13.18
CA ALA A 127 -8.69 28.11 13.57
C ALA A 127 -8.68 26.65 13.04
N ILE A 128 -9.82 25.96 13.13
CA ILE A 128 -9.97 24.60 12.56
C ILE A 128 -9.80 24.64 11.04
N GLU A 129 -10.41 25.61 10.35
CA GLU A 129 -10.26 25.74 8.88
C GLU A 129 -8.80 26.01 8.49
N GLN A 130 -8.07 26.86 9.20
CA GLN A 130 -6.64 27.09 8.96
C GLN A 130 -5.82 25.81 9.10
N ARG A 131 -6.11 24.96 10.13
CA ARG A 131 -5.44 23.67 10.30
C ARG A 131 -5.82 22.68 9.18
N LEU A 132 -7.08 22.65 8.77
CA LEU A 132 -7.53 21.84 7.66
C LEU A 132 -6.86 22.24 6.34
N LEU A 133 -6.69 23.53 6.07
CA LEU A 133 -5.92 24.00 4.91
C LEU A 133 -4.46 23.56 4.96
N GLY A 134 -3.84 23.58 6.13
CA GLY A 134 -2.49 23.03 6.33
C GLY A 134 -2.40 21.54 5.98
N VAL A 135 -3.37 20.76 6.44
CA VAL A 135 -3.48 19.33 6.08
C VAL A 135 -3.69 19.17 4.57
N GLN A 136 -4.59 19.93 3.94
CA GLN A 136 -4.88 19.84 2.52
C GLN A 136 -3.65 20.13 1.64
N LEU A 137 -2.83 21.12 2.03
CA LEU A 137 -1.60 21.48 1.31
C LEU A 137 -0.57 20.33 1.29
N LEU A 138 -0.51 19.54 2.36
CA LEU A 138 0.43 18.41 2.48
C LEU A 138 -0.18 17.09 1.96
N LEU A 139 -1.47 16.87 2.12
CA LEU A 139 -2.14 15.66 1.70
C LEU A 139 -2.21 15.55 0.17
N ARG A 140 -2.53 16.67 -0.51
CA ARG A 140 -2.72 16.68 -1.97
C ARG A 140 -1.49 16.16 -2.74
N PRO A 141 -0.27 16.67 -2.53
CA PRO A 141 0.91 16.14 -3.22
C PRO A 141 1.17 14.67 -2.88
N VAL A 142 0.99 14.25 -1.62
CA VAL A 142 1.14 12.85 -1.22
C VAL A 142 0.15 11.94 -1.98
N VAL A 143 -1.12 12.31 -2.05
CA VAL A 143 -2.12 11.53 -2.81
C VAL A 143 -1.78 11.51 -4.31
N MET A 144 -1.32 12.62 -4.87
CA MET A 144 -0.94 12.69 -6.30
C MET A 144 0.27 11.80 -6.62
N VAL A 145 1.33 11.86 -5.81
CA VAL A 145 2.52 11.02 -6.03
C VAL A 145 2.21 9.55 -5.84
N LEU A 146 1.37 9.21 -4.86
CA LEU A 146 0.90 7.83 -4.67
C LEU A 146 0.03 7.35 -5.82
N HIS A 147 -0.85 8.19 -6.35
CA HIS A 147 -1.66 7.85 -7.52
C HIS A 147 -0.77 7.48 -8.71
N GLN A 148 0.24 8.30 -9.01
CA GLN A 148 1.18 8.05 -10.08
C GLN A 148 2.01 6.78 -9.81
N PHE A 149 2.60 6.66 -8.63
CA PHE A 149 3.39 5.51 -8.23
C PHE A 149 2.61 4.18 -8.32
N LEU A 150 1.36 4.18 -7.88
CA LEU A 150 0.50 2.99 -7.91
C LEU A 150 0.00 2.66 -9.34
N GLN A 151 -0.11 3.65 -10.23
CA GLN A 151 -0.40 3.41 -11.66
C GLN A 151 0.83 2.86 -12.38
N ASP A 152 2.02 3.43 -12.15
CA ASP A 152 3.27 2.94 -12.71
C ASP A 152 3.57 1.53 -12.21
N ASP A 153 3.31 1.23 -10.92
CA ASP A 153 3.41 -0.11 -10.35
C ASP A 153 2.39 -1.09 -10.99
N SER A 154 1.25 -0.60 -11.44
CA SER A 154 0.27 -1.39 -12.20
C SER A 154 0.72 -1.66 -13.65
N THR A 155 1.56 -0.81 -14.23
CA THR A 155 2.14 -0.97 -15.57
C THR A 155 3.43 -1.79 -15.52
N VAL A 156 4.22 -1.69 -14.46
CA VAL A 156 5.38 -2.56 -14.18
C VAL A 156 4.92 -3.92 -13.62
N GLY A 157 3.76 -3.99 -12.98
CA GLY A 157 3.07 -5.22 -12.57
C GLY A 157 2.32 -5.92 -13.71
N GLN A 158 2.36 -5.39 -14.97
CA GLN A 158 2.11 -6.12 -16.22
C GLN A 158 3.41 -6.64 -16.88
N GLU A 159 4.52 -6.77 -16.16
CA GLU A 159 5.20 -8.03 -16.33
C GLU A 159 4.14 -9.08 -16.02
N VAL A 160 3.80 -9.86 -17.00
CA VAL A 160 3.21 -11.18 -16.83
C VAL A 160 4.12 -11.85 -15.81
N VAL A 161 3.83 -11.66 -14.50
CA VAL A 161 4.27 -12.62 -13.51
C VAL A 161 3.63 -13.88 -14.09
N GLU A 162 4.42 -14.66 -14.82
CA GLU A 162 4.07 -16.04 -15.07
C GLU A 162 3.57 -16.50 -13.72
N PHE A 163 2.26 -16.70 -13.62
CA PHE A 163 1.61 -17.10 -12.38
C PHE A 163 2.38 -18.31 -11.90
N ASP A 164 3.25 -18.10 -10.90
CA ASP A 164 4.09 -19.16 -10.37
C ASP A 164 3.17 -20.16 -9.67
N HIS A 165 2.68 -21.08 -10.49
CA HIS A 165 1.71 -22.07 -10.08
C HIS A 165 2.29 -22.96 -8.96
N GLU A 166 3.61 -23.20 -8.98
CA GLU A 166 4.30 -24.01 -7.98
C GLU A 166 4.34 -23.26 -6.64
N LEU A 167 4.80 -22.00 -6.63
CA LEU A 167 4.81 -21.18 -5.43
C LEU A 167 3.40 -20.94 -4.87
N PHE A 168 2.40 -20.72 -5.74
CA PHE A 168 1.02 -20.54 -5.31
C PHE A 168 0.47 -21.84 -4.69
N SER A 169 0.76 -23.00 -5.32
CA SER A 169 0.35 -24.31 -4.82
C SER A 169 0.96 -24.59 -3.44
N ASP A 170 2.24 -24.29 -3.25
CA ASP A 170 2.92 -24.48 -1.96
C ASP A 170 2.30 -23.61 -0.87
N GLN A 171 2.06 -22.33 -1.15
CA GLN A 171 1.45 -21.43 -0.18
C GLN A 171 -0.03 -21.75 0.10
N LEU A 172 -0.77 -22.25 -0.90
CA LEU A 172 -2.14 -22.72 -0.70
C LEU A 172 -2.18 -23.95 0.21
N ASN A 173 -1.22 -24.86 0.06
CA ASN A 173 -1.07 -26.03 0.93
C ASN A 173 -0.65 -25.64 2.36
N GLU A 174 0.21 -24.64 2.53
CA GLU A 174 0.54 -24.08 3.85
C GLU A 174 -0.70 -23.51 4.54
N LEU A 175 -1.49 -22.69 3.81
CA LEU A 175 -2.77 -22.17 4.32
C LEU A 175 -3.74 -23.28 4.70
N TYR A 176 -3.82 -24.34 3.87
CA TYR A 176 -4.68 -25.51 4.16
C TYR A 176 -4.35 -26.16 5.50
N LEU A 177 -3.06 -26.37 5.79
CA LEU A 177 -2.60 -26.93 7.06
C LEU A 177 -2.90 -26.00 8.24
N LEU A 178 -2.69 -24.69 8.08
CA LEU A 178 -3.00 -23.72 9.12
C LEU A 178 -4.49 -23.69 9.45
N LEU A 179 -5.37 -23.81 8.45
CA LEU A 179 -6.82 -23.86 8.66
C LEU A 179 -7.25 -25.16 9.34
N LEU A 180 -6.61 -26.30 9.02
CA LEU A 180 -6.88 -27.58 9.69
C LEU A 180 -6.51 -27.57 11.19
N GLU A 181 -5.49 -26.77 11.54
CA GLU A 181 -5.00 -26.65 12.92
C GLU A 181 -5.67 -25.50 13.71
N ASP A 182 -6.68 -24.84 13.14
CA ASP A 182 -7.31 -23.65 13.72
C ASP A 182 -6.29 -22.55 14.08
N ASN A 183 -5.19 -22.46 13.29
CA ASN A 183 -4.07 -21.58 13.56
C ASN A 183 -4.35 -20.15 13.07
N THR A 184 -4.14 -19.17 13.93
CA THR A 184 -4.34 -17.74 13.63
C THR A 184 -3.40 -17.19 12.55
N ASP A 185 -2.25 -17.85 12.29
CA ASP A 185 -1.32 -17.48 11.24
C ASP A 185 -1.92 -17.65 9.83
N ALA A 186 -3.06 -18.35 9.73
CA ALA A 186 -3.86 -18.44 8.51
C ALA A 186 -4.26 -17.06 7.95
N VAL A 187 -4.47 -16.06 8.80
CA VAL A 187 -4.82 -14.69 8.39
C VAL A 187 -3.66 -14.08 7.56
N ASP A 188 -2.43 -14.16 8.08
CA ASP A 188 -1.24 -13.65 7.38
C ASP A 188 -0.94 -14.45 6.10
N SER A 189 -1.21 -15.77 6.11
CA SER A 189 -1.03 -16.65 4.95
C SER A 189 -1.98 -16.31 3.81
N VAL A 190 -3.26 -16.02 4.09
CA VAL A 190 -4.22 -15.54 3.06
C VAL A 190 -3.78 -14.21 2.45
N ASP A 191 -3.31 -13.28 3.29
CA ASP A 191 -2.79 -11.99 2.82
C ASP A 191 -1.62 -12.16 1.84
N ASN A 192 -0.71 -13.11 2.11
CA ASN A 192 0.39 -13.45 1.21
C ASN A 192 -0.10 -13.99 -0.14
N LEU A 193 -1.10 -14.88 -0.14
CA LEU A 193 -1.72 -15.41 -1.36
C LEU A 193 -2.42 -14.31 -2.18
N LEU A 194 -3.15 -13.39 -1.53
CA LEU A 194 -3.77 -12.25 -2.19
C LEU A 194 -2.74 -11.34 -2.88
N LEU A 195 -1.55 -11.18 -2.27
CA LEU A 195 -0.45 -10.44 -2.87
C LEU A 195 0.12 -11.14 -4.12
N LEU A 196 0.21 -12.49 -4.13
CA LEU A 196 0.71 -13.25 -5.27
C LEU A 196 -0.19 -13.11 -6.51
N VAL A 197 -1.52 -13.12 -6.31
CA VAL A 197 -2.49 -13.04 -7.41
C VAL A 197 -2.88 -11.61 -7.78
N GLY A 198 -2.33 -10.58 -7.11
CA GLY A 198 -2.67 -9.18 -7.34
C GLY A 198 -4.10 -8.80 -6.91
N GLY A 199 -4.77 -9.67 -6.15
CA GLY A 199 -6.10 -9.40 -5.57
C GLY A 199 -7.27 -9.31 -6.56
N SER A 200 -7.03 -9.54 -7.86
CA SER A 200 -8.02 -9.37 -8.94
C SER A 200 -8.37 -10.71 -9.60
N GLY A 201 -9.57 -10.78 -10.20
CA GLY A 201 -10.06 -11.99 -10.88
C GLY A 201 -10.71 -13.01 -9.95
N SER A 202 -11.13 -14.16 -10.51
CA SER A 202 -11.87 -15.20 -9.78
C SER A 202 -11.09 -15.77 -8.59
N ILE A 203 -9.77 -15.95 -8.73
CA ILE A 203 -8.90 -16.44 -7.65
C ILE A 203 -8.82 -15.41 -6.53
N GLY A 204 -8.65 -14.11 -6.87
CA GLY A 204 -8.63 -13.03 -5.89
C GLY A 204 -9.96 -12.91 -5.13
N GLU A 205 -11.10 -13.08 -5.81
CA GLU A 205 -12.43 -13.10 -5.16
C GLU A 205 -12.59 -14.26 -4.19
N ALA A 206 -12.14 -15.46 -4.55
CA ALA A 206 -12.16 -16.63 -3.68
C ALA A 206 -11.28 -16.44 -2.44
N LEU A 207 -10.05 -15.95 -2.62
CA LEU A 207 -9.14 -15.64 -1.51
C LEU A 207 -9.69 -14.55 -0.58
N ASN A 208 -10.35 -13.52 -1.11
CA ASN A 208 -11.01 -12.49 -0.28
C ASN A 208 -12.18 -13.07 0.54
N GLN A 209 -12.84 -14.12 0.07
CA GLN A 209 -13.87 -14.81 0.88
C GLN A 209 -13.22 -15.62 1.99
N ILE A 210 -12.11 -16.32 1.71
CA ILE A 210 -11.33 -17.05 2.72
C ILE A 210 -10.81 -16.07 3.78
N GLU A 211 -10.26 -14.89 3.38
CA GLU A 211 -9.83 -13.84 4.31
C GLU A 211 -10.95 -13.40 5.27
N LYS A 212 -12.17 -13.24 4.76
CA LYS A 212 -13.32 -12.90 5.62
C LYS A 212 -13.66 -13.97 6.64
N CYS A 213 -13.49 -15.24 6.30
CA CYS A 213 -13.68 -16.34 7.22
C CYS A 213 -12.58 -16.37 8.28
N THR A 214 -11.31 -16.33 7.87
CA THR A 214 -10.14 -16.36 8.78
C THR A 214 -10.13 -15.17 9.74
N SER A 215 -10.46 -13.96 9.26
CA SER A 215 -10.56 -12.74 10.09
C SER A 215 -11.66 -12.83 11.16
N ARG A 216 -12.61 -13.75 11.02
CA ARG A 216 -13.69 -14.01 12.00
C ARG A 216 -13.45 -15.28 12.80
N PHE A 217 -12.28 -15.91 12.62
CA PHE A 217 -11.95 -17.21 13.22
C PHE A 217 -12.90 -18.35 12.79
N ASP A 218 -13.53 -18.22 11.61
CA ASP A 218 -14.31 -19.26 10.97
C ASP A 218 -13.38 -20.11 10.08
N PHE A 219 -12.51 -20.90 10.72
CA PHE A 219 -11.52 -21.71 10.00
C PHE A 219 -12.16 -22.83 9.19
N GLU A 220 -13.27 -23.41 9.68
CA GLU A 220 -14.03 -24.44 8.97
C GLU A 220 -14.64 -23.88 7.67
N GLY A 221 -15.27 -22.70 7.74
CA GLY A 221 -15.76 -21.98 6.55
C GLY A 221 -14.64 -21.63 5.57
N GLY A 222 -13.50 -21.19 6.07
CA GLY A 222 -12.29 -20.91 5.28
C GLY A 222 -11.77 -22.15 4.57
N LEU A 223 -11.74 -23.30 5.25
CA LEU A 223 -11.30 -24.59 4.72
C LEU A 223 -12.15 -25.04 3.53
N VAL A 224 -13.48 -24.99 3.66
CA VAL A 224 -14.41 -25.35 2.58
C VAL A 224 -14.17 -24.51 1.32
N LEU A 225 -13.98 -23.20 1.47
CA LEU A 225 -13.71 -22.31 0.37
C LEU A 225 -12.34 -22.57 -0.28
N LEU A 226 -11.31 -22.87 0.54
CA LEU A 226 -10.00 -23.22 0.05
C LEU A 226 -10.00 -24.53 -0.74
N GLU A 227 -10.69 -25.57 -0.25
CA GLU A 227 -10.84 -26.83 -0.96
C GLU A 227 -11.58 -26.68 -2.31
N GLN A 228 -12.54 -25.75 -2.38
CA GLN A 228 -13.21 -25.43 -3.63
C GLN A 228 -12.24 -24.76 -4.60
N LEU A 229 -11.47 -23.76 -4.15
CA LEU A 229 -10.46 -23.07 -4.96
C LEU A 229 -9.39 -24.04 -5.48
N ALA A 230 -8.88 -24.92 -4.62
CA ALA A 230 -7.89 -25.92 -4.97
C ALA A 230 -8.41 -26.89 -6.07
N ARG A 231 -9.68 -27.31 -5.97
CA ARG A 231 -10.33 -28.14 -7.01
C ARG A 231 -10.49 -27.41 -8.34
N GLU A 232 -10.88 -26.13 -8.31
CA GLU A 232 -11.03 -25.30 -9.53
C GLU A 232 -9.70 -25.09 -10.23
N MET A 233 -8.59 -25.07 -9.48
CA MET A 233 -7.22 -24.86 -10.00
C MET A 233 -6.46 -26.17 -10.24
N ASP A 234 -7.05 -27.33 -9.98
CA ASP A 234 -6.41 -28.66 -10.08
C ASP A 234 -5.14 -28.78 -9.21
N ILE A 235 -5.17 -28.15 -8.02
CA ILE A 235 -4.09 -28.19 -7.04
C ILE A 235 -4.33 -29.32 -6.04
N PRO A 236 -3.42 -30.32 -5.92
CA PRO A 236 -3.54 -31.35 -4.90
C PRO A 236 -3.25 -30.76 -3.53
N LEU A 237 -4.17 -30.99 -2.57
CA LEU A 237 -3.98 -30.62 -1.18
C LEU A 237 -3.28 -31.74 -0.42
N ASN A 238 -2.26 -31.38 0.37
CA ASN A 238 -1.51 -32.31 1.20
C ASN A 238 -2.36 -32.68 2.42
N THR A 239 -3.09 -33.76 2.36
CA THR A 239 -3.72 -34.33 3.55
C THR A 239 -2.64 -34.83 4.52
N VAL A 240 -2.73 -34.45 5.80
CA VAL A 240 -1.88 -35.01 6.84
C VAL A 240 -2.05 -36.52 6.83
N PRO A 241 -0.96 -37.32 6.68
CA PRO A 241 -1.09 -38.77 6.82
C PRO A 241 -1.51 -39.06 8.27
N GLU A 242 -2.56 -39.90 8.42
CA GLU A 242 -3.03 -40.42 9.69
C GLU A 242 -1.93 -41.13 10.52
#